data_f43db69b76cc60679f14cfdb930b2e8c
#
_entry.id   f43db69b76cc60679f14cfdb930b2e8c
#
_cell.length_a   1.000
_cell.length_b   1.000
_cell.length_c   1.000
_cell.angle_alpha   90.00
_cell.angle_beta   90.00
_cell.angle_gamma   90.00
#
_symmetry.space_group_name_H-M   'P 1'
#
loop_
_entity.id
_entity.type
_entity.pdbx_description
1 polymer ?
#
loop_
_entity_poly.entity_id
_entity_poly.type
_entity_poly.pdbx_seq_one_letter_code
_entity_poly.pdbx_strand_id
1 'polypeptide(L)'
;AGVGRSINYYPINDEKAEDGVVDLAIGLGKYIVDGGRSLRFSPRHPNKVLQTSTLDLALRDTQTRFYALDMNRGEKPFSIDDGFNLLKLSVRDAEKDNSLRLMVSTYDPVDQMIRDGYYDGGRKVVTFANILQHKAFPLASILDSMLTIGSREMGRPVEIEFAGNLVGPGNTPGTVYWLQIRPIVDMKEMLSDEVMDLPDERTILKSNTALGHGVMDNVSHIVYVKSSSFKSSNNVNIAREIEKINRTFTEREENYILVGPGRWGSSDSSLGIPVKWPHISSARLIVESALDNYRIEPSQGTHFFQNLTSFGVGYFT
;
A
#
# COMPACT_ATOMS: atom_id res chain seq x y z
N ALA A 1 -7.80 10.77 -1.64
CA ALA A 1 -7.59 9.98 -2.85
C ALA A 1 -7.38 8.50 -2.48
N GLY A 2 -7.51 7.62 -3.45
CA GLY A 2 -7.35 6.19 -3.19
C GLY A 2 -7.06 5.37 -4.44
N VAL A 3 -6.63 4.13 -4.19
CA VAL A 3 -6.46 3.09 -5.19
C VAL A 3 -7.31 1.90 -4.77
N GLY A 4 -8.13 1.39 -5.67
CA GLY A 4 -8.98 0.22 -5.44
C GLY A 4 -8.65 -0.91 -6.40
N ARG A 5 -8.74 -2.16 -5.93
CA ARG A 5 -8.61 -3.36 -6.76
C ARG A 5 -9.82 -4.25 -6.58
N SER A 6 -10.31 -4.80 -7.68
CA SER A 6 -11.42 -5.75 -7.64
C SER A 6 -11.02 -7.13 -7.14
N ILE A 7 -9.73 -7.37 -6.88
CA ILE A 7 -9.22 -8.58 -6.26
C ILE A 7 -8.38 -8.22 -5.04
N ASN A 8 -8.64 -8.88 -3.92
CA ASN A 8 -7.84 -8.78 -2.70
C ASN A 8 -6.91 -9.99 -2.62
N TYR A 9 -5.63 -9.78 -2.82
CA TYR A 9 -4.63 -10.86 -2.74
C TYR A 9 -4.35 -11.31 -1.30
N TYR A 10 -4.75 -10.52 -0.29
CA TYR A 10 -4.51 -10.78 1.13
C TYR A 10 -5.78 -10.51 1.93
N PRO A 11 -6.81 -11.35 1.74
CA PRO A 11 -8.03 -11.22 2.52
C PRO A 11 -7.76 -11.50 4.00
N ILE A 12 -8.41 -10.73 4.87
CA ILE A 12 -8.32 -10.90 6.33
C ILE A 12 -9.63 -11.46 6.88
N ASN A 13 -9.52 -12.31 7.90
CA ASN A 13 -10.66 -12.96 8.53
C ASN A 13 -11.55 -13.71 7.52
N ASP A 14 -12.81 -13.29 7.38
CA ASP A 14 -13.84 -13.85 6.50
C ASP A 14 -13.96 -13.12 5.14
N GLU A 15 -13.04 -12.20 4.84
CA GLU A 15 -12.94 -11.61 3.51
C GLU A 15 -12.55 -12.66 2.47
N LYS A 16 -12.98 -12.44 1.23
CA LYS A 16 -12.62 -13.23 0.08
C LYS A 16 -11.84 -12.42 -0.93
N ALA A 17 -11.14 -13.09 -1.82
CA ALA A 17 -10.37 -12.41 -2.88
C ALA A 17 -11.26 -11.51 -3.75
N GLU A 18 -12.48 -11.96 -4.06
CA GLU A 18 -13.47 -11.22 -4.86
C GLU A 18 -14.11 -10.02 -4.16
N ASP A 19 -13.88 -9.82 -2.87
CA ASP A 19 -14.43 -8.68 -2.12
C ASP A 19 -13.68 -7.38 -2.42
N GLY A 20 -12.55 -7.49 -3.12
CA GLY A 20 -11.72 -6.35 -3.46
C GLY A 20 -11.02 -5.71 -2.26
N VAL A 21 -10.18 -4.75 -2.56
CA VAL A 21 -9.43 -3.99 -1.55
C VAL A 21 -9.22 -2.56 -1.99
N VAL A 22 -9.19 -1.65 -1.04
CA VAL A 22 -8.98 -0.22 -1.26
C VAL A 22 -7.92 0.30 -0.31
N ASP A 23 -6.98 1.05 -0.85
CA ASP A 23 -6.04 1.91 -0.14
C ASP A 23 -6.55 3.35 -0.19
N LEU A 24 -6.77 3.97 0.97
CA LEU A 24 -7.38 5.30 1.11
C LEU A 24 -6.45 6.23 1.91
N ALA A 25 -6.25 7.45 1.41
CA ALA A 25 -5.44 8.46 2.08
C ALA A 25 -6.00 9.87 1.92
N ILE A 26 -5.65 10.75 2.85
CA ILE A 26 -5.88 12.19 2.76
C ILE A 26 -4.85 12.79 1.80
N GLY A 27 -5.28 13.76 0.99
CA GLY A 27 -4.43 14.47 0.04
C GLY A 27 -4.34 13.80 -1.33
N LEU A 28 -3.25 14.04 -2.04
CA LEU A 28 -3.04 13.56 -3.40
C LEU A 28 -2.71 12.06 -3.44
N GLY A 29 -3.19 11.37 -4.46
CA GLY A 29 -3.00 9.93 -4.68
C GLY A 29 -1.53 9.50 -4.77
N LYS A 30 -0.65 10.38 -5.21
CA LYS A 30 0.80 10.15 -5.23
C LYS A 30 1.34 9.67 -3.87
N TYR A 31 0.73 10.07 -2.75
CA TYR A 31 1.14 9.60 -1.43
C TYR A 31 0.99 8.08 -1.27
N ILE A 32 -0.09 7.51 -1.80
CA ILE A 32 -0.33 6.05 -1.78
C ILE A 32 0.65 5.36 -2.71
N VAL A 33 0.78 5.89 -3.91
CA VAL A 33 1.62 5.31 -4.96
C VAL A 33 3.11 5.30 -4.60
N ASP A 34 3.56 6.31 -3.84
CA ASP A 34 4.93 6.36 -3.28
C ASP A 34 5.10 5.45 -2.04
N GLY A 35 4.09 4.63 -1.68
CA GLY A 35 4.15 3.71 -0.56
C GLY A 35 3.95 4.35 0.82
N GLY A 36 3.29 5.51 0.87
CA GLY A 36 2.89 6.14 2.13
C GLY A 36 1.87 5.30 2.91
N ARG A 37 1.68 5.64 4.18
CA ARG A 37 0.67 4.97 5.04
C ARG A 37 -0.73 5.32 4.57
N SER A 38 -1.39 4.38 3.90
CA SER A 38 -2.80 4.43 3.54
C SER A 38 -3.63 3.60 4.50
N LEU A 39 -4.91 3.91 4.64
CA LEU A 39 -5.84 3.01 5.31
C LEU A 39 -6.31 1.98 4.30
N ARG A 40 -6.19 0.70 4.66
CA ARG A 40 -6.60 -0.41 3.81
C ARG A 40 -7.87 -1.05 4.33
N PHE A 41 -8.85 -1.25 3.45
CA PHE A 41 -10.11 -1.92 3.78
C PHE A 41 -10.71 -2.62 2.55
N SER A 42 -11.57 -3.61 2.79
CA SER A 42 -12.42 -4.17 1.74
C SER A 42 -13.71 -3.36 1.61
N PRO A 43 -14.14 -2.94 0.39
CA PRO A 43 -15.40 -2.22 0.19
C PRO A 43 -16.63 -2.97 0.69
N ARG A 44 -16.61 -4.30 0.66
CA ARG A 44 -17.68 -5.16 1.18
C ARG A 44 -17.65 -5.34 2.71
N HIS A 45 -16.48 -5.10 3.31
CA HIS A 45 -16.28 -5.22 4.76
C HIS A 45 -15.67 -3.92 5.35
N PRO A 46 -16.27 -2.73 5.14
CA PRO A 46 -15.65 -1.44 5.47
C PRO A 46 -15.39 -1.24 6.97
N ASN A 47 -16.06 -2.02 7.83
CA ASN A 47 -15.88 -1.95 9.29
C ASN A 47 -14.68 -2.78 9.77
N LYS A 48 -14.06 -3.58 8.91
CA LYS A 48 -12.94 -4.45 9.24
C LYS A 48 -11.64 -3.84 8.73
N VAL A 49 -11.05 -3.00 9.56
CA VAL A 49 -9.79 -2.31 9.24
C VAL A 49 -8.72 -2.75 10.22
N LEU A 50 -7.73 -3.50 9.74
CA LEU A 50 -6.66 -4.04 10.58
C LEU A 50 -5.89 -2.93 11.31
N GLN A 51 -5.56 -1.85 10.61
CA GLN A 51 -4.77 -0.74 11.17
C GLN A 51 -5.47 0.01 12.31
N THR A 52 -6.80 -0.15 12.46
CA THR A 52 -7.56 0.47 13.56
C THR A 52 -8.15 -0.55 14.53
N SER A 53 -7.75 -1.83 14.44
CA SER A 53 -8.27 -2.90 15.28
C SER A 53 -7.79 -2.82 16.73
N THR A 54 -6.66 -2.18 16.99
CA THR A 54 -6.15 -1.88 18.33
C THR A 54 -5.67 -0.43 18.42
N LEU A 55 -5.62 0.11 19.65
CA LEU A 55 -5.11 1.46 19.88
C LEU A 55 -3.67 1.64 19.37
N ASP A 56 -2.81 0.68 19.66
CA ASP A 56 -1.40 0.75 19.27
C ASP A 56 -1.22 0.76 17.76
N LEU A 57 -1.96 -0.09 17.04
CA LEU A 57 -1.96 -0.11 15.58
C LEU A 57 -2.46 1.21 15.01
N ALA A 58 -3.56 1.73 15.54
CA ALA A 58 -4.14 2.99 15.06
C ALA A 58 -3.18 4.18 15.27
N LEU A 59 -2.47 4.23 16.38
CA LEU A 59 -1.51 5.30 16.65
C LEU A 59 -0.21 5.15 15.85
N ARG A 60 0.18 3.93 15.50
CA ARG A 60 1.43 3.61 14.80
C ARG A 60 1.26 3.62 13.28
N ASP A 61 0.22 2.98 12.75
CA ASP A 61 0.12 2.57 11.34
C ASP A 61 -0.82 3.45 10.51
N THR A 62 -1.49 4.43 11.11
CA THR A 62 -2.33 5.38 10.36
C THR A 62 -1.51 6.53 9.77
N GLN A 63 -2.09 7.18 8.76
CA GLN A 63 -1.47 8.28 8.03
C GLN A 63 -1.13 9.46 8.94
N THR A 64 0.10 9.98 8.83
CA THR A 64 0.59 11.15 9.60
C THR A 64 0.98 12.33 8.72
N ARG A 65 1.18 12.10 7.42
CA ARG A 65 1.57 13.11 6.41
C ARG A 65 0.74 12.93 5.16
N PHE A 66 0.63 13.99 4.36
CA PHE A 66 -0.03 13.96 3.06
C PHE A 66 0.69 14.86 2.06
N TYR A 67 0.41 14.67 0.77
CA TYR A 67 0.85 15.58 -0.28
C TYR A 67 -0.23 16.60 -0.61
N ALA A 68 0.19 17.85 -0.76
CA ALA A 68 -0.60 18.96 -1.25
C ALA A 68 0.16 19.71 -2.35
N LEU A 69 -0.55 20.48 -3.16
CA LEU A 69 0.07 21.35 -4.17
C LEU A 69 0.38 22.72 -3.57
N ASP A 70 1.58 23.21 -3.83
CA ASP A 70 1.91 24.62 -3.60
C ASP A 70 1.29 25.48 -4.69
N MET A 71 0.21 26.18 -4.35
CA MET A 71 -0.50 27.07 -5.26
C MET A 71 0.13 28.47 -5.34
N ASN A 72 1.12 28.78 -4.50
CA ASN A 72 1.87 30.02 -4.58
C ASN A 72 2.84 29.94 -5.78
N ARG A 73 2.35 30.33 -6.94
CA ARG A 73 3.11 30.45 -8.18
C ARG A 73 3.98 31.73 -8.14
N GLY A 74 4.90 31.85 -7.17
CA GLY A 74 6.02 32.75 -7.35
C GLY A 74 6.84 32.30 -8.57
N GLU A 75 7.78 33.10 -9.04
CA GLU A 75 8.67 32.87 -10.19
C GLU A 75 9.53 31.58 -10.08
N LYS A 76 8.87 30.43 -9.81
CA LYS A 76 9.56 29.14 -9.83
C LYS A 76 9.81 28.77 -11.29
N PRO A 77 11.06 28.51 -11.68
CA PRO A 77 11.38 28.10 -13.03
C PRO A 77 10.62 26.80 -13.34
N PHE A 78 10.25 26.64 -14.59
CA PHE A 78 9.69 25.37 -15.09
C PHE A 78 10.65 24.23 -14.72
N SER A 79 10.12 23.18 -14.12
CA SER A 79 10.87 21.96 -13.78
C SER A 79 10.31 20.77 -14.54
N ILE A 80 11.20 19.88 -14.99
CA ILE A 80 10.82 18.58 -15.57
C ILE A 80 10.38 17.60 -14.45
N ASP A 81 10.75 17.90 -13.19
CA ASP A 81 10.32 17.13 -12.03
C ASP A 81 8.85 17.39 -11.75
N ASP A 82 8.01 16.38 -11.88
CA ASP A 82 6.57 16.41 -11.61
C ASP A 82 6.23 16.66 -10.11
N GLY A 83 7.22 16.52 -9.24
CA GLY A 83 7.14 16.80 -7.81
C GLY A 83 7.53 18.21 -7.38
N PHE A 84 7.94 19.11 -8.29
CA PHE A 84 8.55 20.41 -7.94
C PHE A 84 7.63 21.35 -7.13
N ASN A 85 6.31 21.19 -7.24
CA ASN A 85 5.30 21.96 -6.52
C ASN A 85 4.56 21.15 -5.44
N LEU A 86 5.07 19.96 -5.10
CA LEU A 86 4.49 19.15 -4.05
C LEU A 86 5.01 19.54 -2.68
N LEU A 87 4.09 19.71 -1.75
CA LEU A 87 4.36 19.90 -0.33
C LEU A 87 4.03 18.62 0.42
N LYS A 88 4.97 18.10 1.20
CA LYS A 88 4.74 16.98 2.13
C LYS A 88 4.42 17.56 3.51
N LEU A 89 3.14 17.67 3.82
CA LEU A 89 2.61 18.30 5.02
C LEU A 89 2.24 17.26 6.09
N SER A 90 2.18 17.70 7.34
CA SER A 90 1.61 16.92 8.43
C SER A 90 0.08 16.96 8.38
N VAL A 91 -0.60 15.88 8.80
CA VAL A 91 -2.07 15.88 8.94
C VAL A 91 -2.57 17.04 9.82
N ARG A 92 -1.76 17.49 10.81
CA ARG A 92 -2.06 18.68 11.63
C ARG A 92 -2.19 19.97 10.82
N ASP A 93 -1.47 20.08 9.70
CA ASP A 93 -1.53 21.29 8.89
C ASP A 93 -2.90 21.44 8.23
N ALA A 94 -3.60 20.33 7.95
CA ALA A 94 -4.94 20.30 7.40
C ALA A 94 -6.06 20.61 8.44
N GLU A 95 -5.74 20.72 9.73
CA GLU A 95 -6.72 21.11 10.75
C GLU A 95 -7.27 22.52 10.49
N LYS A 96 -6.43 23.40 9.94
CA LYS A 96 -6.79 24.80 9.64
C LYS A 96 -7.88 24.93 8.56
N ASP A 97 -8.00 23.93 7.70
CA ASP A 97 -8.89 23.96 6.53
C ASP A 97 -10.26 23.33 6.81
N ASN A 98 -10.52 22.87 8.03
CA ASN A 98 -11.73 22.10 8.40
C ASN A 98 -11.97 20.84 7.55
N SER A 99 -10.99 20.40 6.77
CA SER A 99 -11.12 19.29 5.83
C SER A 99 -11.10 17.91 6.50
N LEU A 100 -10.66 17.84 7.77
CA LEU A 100 -10.44 16.58 8.46
C LEU A 100 -11.67 15.96 9.12
N ARG A 101 -12.77 16.68 9.29
CA ARG A 101 -13.90 16.28 10.17
C ARG A 101 -14.44 14.88 9.91
N LEU A 102 -14.53 14.47 8.65
CA LEU A 102 -15.05 13.14 8.29
C LEU A 102 -13.97 12.07 8.21
N MET A 103 -12.69 12.46 8.23
CA MET A 103 -11.57 11.56 7.92
C MET A 103 -10.78 11.13 9.16
N VAL A 104 -10.96 11.82 10.29
CA VAL A 104 -10.18 11.56 11.49
C VAL A 104 -11.05 11.17 12.68
N SER A 105 -10.44 10.44 13.59
CA SER A 105 -10.85 10.27 14.99
C SER A 105 -9.87 11.03 15.88
N THR A 106 -10.26 11.28 17.13
CA THR A 106 -9.42 12.00 18.10
C THR A 106 -8.98 11.05 19.21
N TYR A 107 -7.67 10.92 19.39
CA TYR A 107 -7.08 10.18 20.51
C TYR A 107 -7.02 11.07 21.74
N ASP A 108 -7.64 10.58 22.82
CA ASP A 108 -7.59 11.18 24.15
C ASP A 108 -6.47 10.49 24.97
N PRO A 109 -5.39 11.22 25.33
CA PRO A 109 -4.30 10.63 26.08
C PRO A 109 -4.63 10.37 27.56
N VAL A 110 -5.66 11.03 28.10
CA VAL A 110 -6.08 10.84 29.50
C VAL A 110 -6.87 9.54 29.63
N ASP A 111 -7.85 9.36 28.77
CA ASP A 111 -8.68 8.15 28.76
C ASP A 111 -8.03 6.98 27.98
N GLN A 112 -6.90 7.22 27.31
CA GLN A 112 -6.18 6.26 26.46
C GLN A 112 -7.11 5.58 25.44
N MET A 113 -7.98 6.36 24.80
CA MET A 113 -8.95 5.85 23.83
C MET A 113 -9.04 6.74 22.60
N ILE A 114 -9.46 6.16 21.48
CA ILE A 114 -9.79 6.87 20.27
C ILE A 114 -11.31 7.06 20.23
N ARG A 115 -11.75 8.29 20.06
CA ARG A 115 -13.15 8.65 19.85
C ARG A 115 -13.37 9.03 18.39
N ASP A 116 -14.35 8.41 17.78
CA ASP A 116 -14.68 8.72 16.38
C ASP A 116 -15.17 10.16 16.24
N GLY A 117 -14.55 10.85 15.29
CA GLY A 117 -14.84 12.23 14.99
C GLY A 117 -13.74 13.21 15.38
N TYR A 118 -13.94 14.44 14.93
CA TYR A 118 -13.04 15.55 15.21
C TYR A 118 -13.51 16.30 16.46
N TYR A 119 -12.72 16.23 17.52
CA TYR A 119 -12.91 16.97 18.77
C TYR A 119 -11.74 17.91 18.98
N ASP A 120 -11.98 19.03 19.68
CA ASP A 120 -10.92 19.95 20.05
C ASP A 120 -9.95 19.29 21.05
N GLY A 121 -8.66 19.58 20.91
CA GLY A 121 -7.60 18.91 21.66
C GLY A 121 -7.29 17.48 21.15
N GLY A 122 -6.45 16.78 21.86
CA GLY A 122 -6.04 15.42 21.52
C GLY A 122 -5.30 15.28 20.16
N ARG A 123 -4.77 14.08 19.89
CA ARG A 123 -4.09 13.78 18.64
C ARG A 123 -5.10 13.32 17.59
N LYS A 124 -5.05 13.90 16.39
CA LYS A 124 -5.87 13.43 15.25
C LYS A 124 -5.25 12.19 14.64
N VAL A 125 -6.08 11.17 14.47
CA VAL A 125 -5.74 9.85 13.92
C VAL A 125 -6.59 9.63 12.68
N VAL A 126 -5.99 9.35 11.54
CA VAL A 126 -6.70 9.15 10.27
C VAL A 126 -7.31 7.76 10.24
N THR A 127 -8.58 7.66 10.60
CA THR A 127 -9.30 6.37 10.68
C THR A 127 -10.38 6.21 9.62
N PHE A 128 -10.84 7.31 9.03
CA PHE A 128 -12.03 7.34 8.17
C PHE A 128 -13.27 6.69 8.81
N ALA A 129 -13.33 6.55 10.15
CA ALA A 129 -14.41 5.86 10.86
C ALA A 129 -15.78 6.45 10.54
N ASN A 130 -15.91 7.78 10.47
CA ASN A 130 -17.17 8.42 10.11
C ASN A 130 -17.70 7.99 8.74
N ILE A 131 -16.81 7.67 7.79
CA ILE A 131 -17.17 7.24 6.44
C ILE A 131 -17.41 5.74 6.41
N LEU A 132 -16.49 4.95 6.96
CA LEU A 132 -16.48 3.50 6.82
C LEU A 132 -17.43 2.81 7.81
N GLN A 133 -17.49 3.27 9.06
CA GLN A 133 -18.31 2.68 10.12
C GLN A 133 -19.66 3.39 10.24
N HIS A 134 -19.66 4.73 10.32
CA HIS A 134 -20.87 5.52 10.52
C HIS A 134 -21.58 5.94 9.23
N LYS A 135 -21.01 5.61 8.05
CA LYS A 135 -21.61 5.82 6.71
C LYS A 135 -22.01 7.26 6.43
N ALA A 136 -21.30 8.24 7.01
CA ALA A 136 -21.55 9.67 6.76
C ALA A 136 -21.38 10.04 5.28
N PHE A 137 -20.65 9.26 4.53
CA PHE A 137 -20.55 9.31 3.07
C PHE A 137 -20.49 7.86 2.54
N PRO A 138 -21.23 7.49 1.48
CA PRO A 138 -21.37 6.11 1.03
C PRO A 138 -20.16 5.62 0.19
N LEU A 139 -18.94 5.96 0.61
CA LEU A 139 -17.71 5.70 -0.15
C LEU A 139 -17.53 4.21 -0.46
N ALA A 140 -17.70 3.35 0.53
CA ALA A 140 -17.51 1.90 0.35
C ALA A 140 -18.44 1.33 -0.72
N SER A 141 -19.72 1.70 -0.70
CA SER A 141 -20.70 1.25 -1.69
C SER A 141 -20.42 1.79 -3.10
N ILE A 142 -19.95 3.04 -3.20
CA ILE A 142 -19.54 3.63 -4.48
C ILE A 142 -18.36 2.85 -5.04
N LEU A 143 -17.35 2.57 -4.23
CA LEU A 143 -16.13 1.86 -4.66
C LEU A 143 -16.41 0.40 -5.02
N ASP A 144 -17.27 -0.31 -4.26
CA ASP A 144 -17.70 -1.66 -4.63
C ASP A 144 -18.39 -1.67 -6.00
N SER A 145 -19.28 -0.69 -6.25
CA SER A 145 -19.94 -0.53 -7.54
C SER A 145 -18.96 -0.22 -8.67
N MET A 146 -18.00 0.70 -8.45
CA MET A 146 -16.98 1.05 -9.44
C MET A 146 -16.10 -0.17 -9.78
N LEU A 147 -15.64 -0.92 -8.79
CA LEU A 147 -14.82 -2.12 -9.00
C LEU A 147 -15.61 -3.24 -9.70
N THR A 148 -16.87 -3.43 -9.32
CA THR A 148 -17.74 -4.45 -9.93
C THR A 148 -18.02 -4.11 -11.40
N ILE A 149 -18.41 -2.86 -11.70
CA ILE A 149 -18.67 -2.41 -13.07
C ILE A 149 -17.39 -2.48 -13.88
N GLY A 150 -16.29 -1.92 -13.36
CA GLY A 150 -15.01 -1.93 -14.05
C GLY A 150 -14.53 -3.34 -14.39
N SER A 151 -14.59 -4.27 -13.45
CA SER A 151 -14.20 -5.66 -13.68
C SER A 151 -15.08 -6.34 -14.71
N ARG A 152 -16.39 -6.10 -14.68
CA ARG A 152 -17.35 -6.66 -15.66
C ARG A 152 -17.09 -6.12 -17.06
N GLU A 153 -16.96 -4.80 -17.22
CA GLU A 153 -16.76 -4.16 -18.54
C GLU A 153 -15.38 -4.48 -19.16
N MET A 154 -14.36 -4.67 -18.30
CA MET A 154 -13.02 -5.08 -18.76
C MET A 154 -12.87 -6.59 -18.95
N GLY A 155 -13.85 -7.40 -18.49
CA GLY A 155 -13.83 -8.86 -18.57
C GLY A 155 -12.75 -9.52 -17.70
N ARG A 156 -12.16 -8.79 -16.76
CA ARG A 156 -11.09 -9.26 -15.86
C ARG A 156 -10.96 -8.35 -14.63
N PRO A 157 -10.22 -8.78 -13.59
CA PRO A 157 -9.94 -7.91 -12.44
C PRO A 157 -9.33 -6.58 -12.86
N VAL A 158 -9.69 -5.53 -12.13
CA VAL A 158 -9.24 -4.16 -12.41
C VAL A 158 -8.65 -3.48 -11.19
N GLU A 159 -7.75 -2.55 -11.46
CA GLU A 159 -7.30 -1.52 -10.53
C GLU A 159 -7.88 -0.18 -10.98
N ILE A 160 -8.38 0.60 -10.02
CA ILE A 160 -8.89 1.95 -10.24
C ILE A 160 -8.13 2.95 -9.38
N GLU A 161 -7.92 4.14 -9.92
CA GLU A 161 -7.51 5.30 -9.13
C GLU A 161 -8.70 6.26 -9.02
N PHE A 162 -8.91 6.79 -7.82
CA PHE A 162 -10.01 7.70 -7.56
C PHE A 162 -9.61 8.85 -6.63
N ALA A 163 -10.34 9.93 -6.74
CA ALA A 163 -10.31 11.04 -5.78
C ALA A 163 -11.72 11.37 -5.31
N GLY A 164 -11.85 11.94 -4.13
CA GLY A 164 -13.15 12.32 -3.61
C GLY A 164 -13.10 13.62 -2.82
N ASN A 165 -14.12 14.45 -3.05
CA ASN A 165 -14.47 15.55 -2.17
C ASN A 165 -15.68 15.10 -1.35
N LEU A 166 -15.53 14.96 -0.05
CA LEU A 166 -16.58 14.43 0.83
C LEU A 166 -17.73 15.41 1.03
N VAL A 167 -17.43 16.71 0.90
CA VAL A 167 -18.41 17.81 0.95
C VAL A 167 -18.12 18.72 -0.23
N GLY A 168 -19.13 18.98 -1.04
CA GLY A 168 -19.04 19.91 -2.16
C GLY A 168 -19.17 21.39 -1.72
N PRO A 169 -18.91 22.34 -2.63
CA PRO A 169 -19.08 23.77 -2.37
C PRO A 169 -20.49 24.08 -1.87
N GLY A 170 -20.60 24.95 -0.86
CA GLY A 170 -21.91 25.32 -0.31
C GLY A 170 -22.63 24.18 0.41
N ASN A 171 -21.91 23.21 0.94
CA ASN A 171 -22.45 22.04 1.63
C ASN A 171 -23.30 21.11 0.72
N THR A 172 -23.00 21.11 -0.58
CA THR A 172 -23.59 20.17 -1.54
C THR A 172 -23.07 18.75 -1.33
N PRO A 173 -23.75 17.72 -1.87
CA PRO A 173 -23.24 16.34 -1.81
C PRO A 173 -21.82 16.22 -2.32
N GLY A 174 -21.02 15.37 -1.67
CA GLY A 174 -19.66 15.08 -2.09
C GLY A 174 -19.63 14.37 -3.45
N THR A 175 -18.46 14.36 -4.07
CA THR A 175 -18.23 13.79 -5.40
C THR A 175 -17.05 12.85 -5.38
N VAL A 176 -17.20 11.69 -5.99
CA VAL A 176 -16.10 10.76 -6.27
C VAL A 176 -15.76 10.82 -7.75
N TYR A 177 -14.49 11.02 -8.05
CA TYR A 177 -13.94 11.07 -9.40
C TYR A 177 -13.23 9.76 -9.71
N TRP A 178 -13.62 9.11 -10.77
CA TRP A 178 -12.90 7.97 -11.33
C TRP A 178 -11.78 8.51 -12.22
N LEU A 179 -10.54 8.43 -11.77
CA LEU A 179 -9.40 9.04 -12.45
C LEU A 179 -8.79 8.11 -13.49
N GLN A 180 -8.64 6.83 -13.13
CA GLN A 180 -8.03 5.83 -13.99
C GLN A 180 -8.65 4.47 -13.71
N ILE A 181 -8.72 3.64 -14.75
CA ILE A 181 -8.98 2.20 -14.67
C ILE A 181 -7.97 1.46 -15.54
N ARG A 182 -7.46 0.36 -15.02
CA ARG A 182 -6.61 -0.56 -15.79
C ARG A 182 -6.93 -2.01 -15.42
N PRO A 183 -6.86 -2.92 -16.39
CA PRO A 183 -6.99 -4.34 -16.09
C PRO A 183 -5.78 -4.83 -15.31
N ILE A 184 -6.05 -5.67 -14.30
CA ILE A 184 -5.00 -6.45 -13.65
C ILE A 184 -4.78 -7.67 -14.53
N VAL A 185 -3.55 -7.84 -15.00
CA VAL A 185 -3.17 -9.06 -15.72
C VAL A 185 -2.98 -10.14 -14.67
N ASP A 186 -3.97 -11.01 -14.53
CA ASP A 186 -3.89 -12.16 -13.64
C ASP A 186 -3.01 -13.22 -14.32
N MET A 187 -1.85 -13.47 -13.75
CA MET A 187 -0.88 -14.40 -14.30
C MET A 187 -1.09 -15.84 -13.77
N LYS A 188 -2.29 -16.16 -13.28
CA LYS A 188 -2.64 -17.50 -12.76
C LYS A 188 -2.75 -18.61 -13.80
N GLU A 189 -2.68 -18.29 -15.09
CA GLU A 189 -3.07 -19.25 -16.13
C GLU A 189 -2.05 -20.36 -16.46
N MET A 190 -0.89 -20.46 -15.81
CA MET A 190 0.13 -21.44 -16.23
C MET A 190 0.87 -22.18 -15.08
N LEU A 191 0.28 -22.37 -13.93
CA LEU A 191 0.82 -23.32 -12.96
C LEU A 191 0.22 -24.70 -13.23
N SER A 192 1.05 -25.67 -13.63
CA SER A 192 0.66 -27.07 -13.65
C SER A 192 0.37 -27.54 -12.22
N ASP A 193 -0.65 -28.38 -12.03
CA ASP A 193 -1.00 -28.99 -10.74
C ASP A 193 0.23 -29.70 -10.08
N GLU A 194 1.20 -30.12 -10.86
CA GLU A 194 2.44 -30.77 -10.43
C GLU A 194 3.31 -29.93 -9.48
N VAL A 195 3.24 -28.58 -9.55
CA VAL A 195 4.02 -27.69 -8.68
C VAL A 195 3.39 -27.55 -7.30
N MET A 196 2.07 -27.77 -7.19
CA MET A 196 1.33 -27.66 -5.92
C MET A 196 1.59 -28.84 -4.98
N ASP A 197 2.04 -29.98 -5.51
CA ASP A 197 2.26 -31.24 -4.77
C ASP A 197 3.73 -31.54 -4.44
N LEU A 198 4.62 -30.53 -4.54
CA LEU A 198 6.02 -30.73 -4.18
C LEU A 198 6.16 -31.04 -2.68
N PRO A 199 6.93 -32.09 -2.30
CA PRO A 199 7.20 -32.43 -0.91
C PRO A 199 7.88 -31.29 -0.17
N ASP A 200 7.52 -31.05 1.09
CA ASP A 200 8.11 -30.01 1.93
C ASP A 200 9.63 -30.13 2.05
N GLU A 201 10.18 -31.34 2.00
CA GLU A 201 11.63 -31.62 2.02
C GLU A 201 12.38 -30.99 0.83
N ARG A 202 11.69 -30.74 -0.27
CA ARG A 202 12.24 -30.12 -1.49
C ARG A 202 11.85 -28.64 -1.63
N THR A 203 11.16 -28.08 -0.64
CA THR A 203 10.62 -26.73 -0.68
C THR A 203 11.35 -25.83 0.31
N ILE A 204 12.04 -24.81 -0.16
CA ILE A 204 12.70 -23.81 0.70
C ILE A 204 11.69 -22.81 1.22
N LEU A 205 10.72 -22.43 0.39
CA LEU A 205 9.70 -21.42 0.70
C LEU A 205 8.43 -21.75 -0.08
N LYS A 206 7.29 -21.71 0.61
CA LYS A 206 5.96 -21.89 0.03
C LYS A 206 5.08 -20.74 0.47
N SER A 207 4.33 -20.16 -0.44
CA SER A 207 3.34 -19.13 -0.15
C SER A 207 2.04 -19.43 -0.86
N ASN A 208 0.91 -19.19 -0.17
CA ASN A 208 -0.42 -19.25 -0.75
C ASN A 208 -0.82 -17.91 -1.41
N THR A 209 0.04 -16.90 -1.27
CA THR A 209 -0.16 -15.54 -1.77
C THR A 209 1.04 -15.15 -2.62
N ALA A 210 0.96 -15.47 -3.90
CA ALA A 210 2.00 -15.18 -4.87
C ALA A 210 1.44 -14.37 -6.03
N LEU A 211 2.28 -13.48 -6.57
CA LEU A 211 2.07 -12.82 -7.84
C LEU A 211 3.24 -13.16 -8.76
N GLY A 212 2.94 -13.44 -10.00
CA GLY A 212 3.87 -13.96 -10.98
C GLY A 212 3.49 -15.38 -11.37
N HIS A 213 4.04 -15.86 -12.49
CA HIS A 213 3.74 -17.18 -13.04
C HIS A 213 4.96 -17.77 -13.75
N GLY A 214 4.89 -19.06 -13.94
CA GLY A 214 5.91 -19.81 -14.67
C GLY A 214 7.00 -20.38 -13.76
N VAL A 215 7.98 -20.97 -14.40
CA VAL A 215 9.16 -21.57 -13.76
C VAL A 215 10.35 -20.64 -13.99
N MET A 216 11.07 -20.33 -12.94
CA MET A 216 12.34 -19.60 -12.99
C MET A 216 13.46 -20.56 -12.61
N ASP A 217 14.22 -21.01 -13.58
CA ASP A 217 15.30 -22.00 -13.43
C ASP A 217 16.70 -21.39 -13.31
N ASN A 218 16.79 -20.07 -13.49
CA ASN A 218 18.05 -19.33 -13.50
C ASN A 218 18.33 -18.57 -12.19
N VAL A 219 17.82 -19.05 -11.07
CA VAL A 219 18.01 -18.44 -9.75
C VAL A 219 18.70 -19.43 -8.82
N SER A 220 19.91 -19.10 -8.38
CA SER A 220 20.75 -19.95 -7.53
C SER A 220 21.08 -19.33 -6.17
N HIS A 221 20.69 -18.11 -5.90
CA HIS A 221 21.06 -17.38 -4.71
C HIS A 221 19.84 -16.81 -3.97
N ILE A 222 19.95 -16.76 -2.65
CA ILE A 222 18.96 -16.10 -1.77
C ILE A 222 19.67 -15.00 -1.00
N VAL A 223 19.23 -13.77 -1.18
CA VAL A 223 19.64 -12.60 -0.40
C VAL A 223 18.56 -12.31 0.62
N TYR A 224 18.86 -12.40 1.90
CA TYR A 224 17.86 -12.22 2.93
C TYR A 224 18.29 -11.29 4.05
N VAL A 225 17.33 -10.57 4.60
CA VAL A 225 17.54 -9.75 5.80
C VAL A 225 17.43 -10.63 7.04
N LYS A 226 18.52 -10.72 7.80
CA LYS A 226 18.60 -11.59 8.98
C LYS A 226 17.63 -11.14 10.06
N SER A 227 16.58 -11.93 10.31
CA SER A 227 15.49 -11.62 11.24
C SER A 227 15.95 -11.41 12.68
N SER A 228 16.92 -12.20 13.14
CA SER A 228 17.42 -12.16 14.53
C SER A 228 18.09 -10.83 14.93
N SER A 229 18.56 -10.05 13.97
CA SER A 229 19.21 -8.75 14.19
C SER A 229 18.46 -7.59 13.55
N PHE A 230 17.29 -7.84 12.99
CA PHE A 230 16.49 -6.82 12.31
C PHE A 230 15.95 -5.76 13.27
N LYS A 231 16.10 -4.51 12.87
CA LYS A 231 15.48 -3.32 13.49
C LYS A 231 14.99 -2.39 12.39
N SER A 232 13.73 -2.02 12.41
CA SER A 232 13.13 -1.14 11.38
C SER A 232 13.82 0.23 11.27
N SER A 233 14.41 0.73 12.37
CA SER A 233 15.23 1.94 12.35
C SER A 233 16.46 1.85 11.45
N ASN A 234 16.87 0.63 11.07
CA ASN A 234 18.03 0.37 10.21
C ASN A 234 17.67 0.16 8.73
N ASN A 235 16.41 0.26 8.34
CA ASN A 235 15.93 -0.04 6.99
C ASN A 235 16.66 0.74 5.88
N VAL A 236 17.03 1.99 6.13
CA VAL A 236 17.80 2.80 5.18
C VAL A 236 19.21 2.24 4.95
N ASN A 237 19.86 1.74 6.00
CA ASN A 237 21.18 1.13 5.86
C ASN A 237 21.08 -0.24 5.17
N ILE A 238 20.04 -1.02 5.50
CA ILE A 238 19.75 -2.28 4.82
C ILE A 238 19.58 -2.05 3.32
N ALA A 239 18.83 -1.01 2.91
CA ALA A 239 18.66 -0.68 1.49
C ALA A 239 20.00 -0.41 0.78
N ARG A 240 20.93 0.28 1.44
CA ARG A 240 22.28 0.53 0.89
C ARG A 240 23.12 -0.73 0.76
N GLU A 241 23.04 -1.64 1.71
CA GLU A 241 23.73 -2.93 1.62
C GLU A 241 23.14 -3.80 0.51
N ILE A 242 21.82 -3.85 0.37
CA ILE A 242 21.15 -4.55 -0.73
C ILE A 242 21.61 -3.98 -2.10
N GLU A 243 21.71 -2.65 -2.23
CA GLU A 243 22.22 -2.03 -3.46
C GLU A 243 23.64 -2.50 -3.80
N LYS A 244 24.53 -2.58 -2.82
CA LYS A 244 25.90 -3.09 -3.02
C LYS A 244 25.91 -4.56 -3.47
N ILE A 245 25.10 -5.39 -2.80
CA ILE A 245 24.96 -6.79 -3.15
C ILE A 245 24.41 -6.92 -4.57
N ASN A 246 23.35 -6.18 -4.91
CA ASN A 246 22.76 -6.20 -6.25
C ASN A 246 23.78 -5.84 -7.35
N ARG A 247 24.65 -4.87 -7.09
CA ARG A 247 25.71 -4.49 -8.04
C ARG A 247 26.61 -5.68 -8.37
N THR A 248 27.02 -6.46 -7.34
CA THR A 248 27.82 -7.67 -7.55
C THR A 248 27.10 -8.71 -8.41
N PHE A 249 25.79 -8.90 -8.20
CA PHE A 249 24.99 -9.82 -9.01
C PHE A 249 24.82 -9.32 -10.44
N THR A 250 24.63 -8.01 -10.62
CA THR A 250 24.52 -7.39 -11.95
C THR A 250 25.84 -7.54 -12.74
N GLU A 251 26.99 -7.33 -12.09
CA GLU A 251 28.31 -7.50 -12.69
C GLU A 251 28.62 -8.95 -13.10
N ARG A 252 28.00 -9.92 -12.42
CA ARG A 252 28.14 -11.35 -12.69
C ARG A 252 27.06 -11.91 -13.61
N GLU A 253 26.10 -11.10 -13.99
CA GLU A 253 24.89 -11.51 -14.74
C GLU A 253 24.12 -12.65 -14.01
N GLU A 254 24.16 -12.65 -12.68
CA GLU A 254 23.49 -13.63 -11.83
C GLU A 254 22.19 -13.07 -11.24
N ASN A 255 21.25 -13.96 -10.89
CA ASN A 255 19.97 -13.62 -10.31
C ASN A 255 19.82 -14.18 -8.89
N TYR A 256 18.95 -13.54 -8.09
CA TYR A 256 18.69 -13.95 -6.72
C TYR A 256 17.21 -13.79 -6.31
N ILE A 257 16.84 -14.50 -5.23
CA ILE A 257 15.60 -14.29 -4.49
C ILE A 257 15.88 -13.27 -3.37
N LEU A 258 15.05 -12.24 -3.26
CA LEU A 258 15.19 -11.23 -2.22
C LEU A 258 14.14 -11.43 -1.12
N VAL A 259 14.56 -11.68 0.10
CA VAL A 259 13.67 -11.94 1.24
C VAL A 259 13.91 -10.90 2.35
N GLY A 260 12.84 -10.28 2.84
CA GLY A 260 12.98 -9.34 3.96
C GLY A 260 11.67 -8.97 4.63
N PRO A 261 11.77 -8.42 5.85
CA PRO A 261 10.61 -8.04 6.64
C PRO A 261 10.02 -6.70 6.19
N GLY A 262 8.69 -6.63 6.16
CA GLY A 262 7.95 -5.45 5.74
C GLY A 262 7.99 -5.22 4.24
N ARG A 263 7.66 -4.01 3.82
CA ARG A 263 7.56 -3.64 2.39
C ARG A 263 8.92 -3.40 1.76
N TRP A 264 9.08 -3.88 0.52
CA TRP A 264 10.16 -3.43 -0.34
C TRP A 264 9.74 -2.18 -1.13
N GLY A 265 10.66 -1.22 -1.27
CA GLY A 265 10.41 0.01 -2.04
C GLY A 265 9.51 1.04 -1.35
N SER A 266 9.24 0.90 -0.06
CA SER A 266 8.47 1.89 0.69
C SER A 266 9.23 3.20 0.86
N SER A 267 8.58 4.33 0.58
CA SER A 267 9.12 5.67 0.87
C SER A 267 9.15 5.99 2.38
N ASP A 268 8.38 5.26 3.18
CA ASP A 268 8.40 5.32 4.63
C ASP A 268 9.24 4.17 5.19
N SER A 269 10.42 4.48 5.68
CA SER A 269 11.37 3.49 6.22
C SER A 269 10.86 2.76 7.46
N SER A 270 9.78 3.23 8.11
CA SER A 270 9.14 2.51 9.22
C SER A 270 8.24 1.37 8.75
N LEU A 271 7.79 1.41 7.50
CA LEU A 271 6.95 0.38 6.87
C LEU A 271 7.73 -0.66 6.07
N GLY A 272 8.98 -0.37 5.74
CA GLY A 272 9.75 -1.28 4.93
C GLY A 272 11.12 -0.73 4.53
N ILE A 273 11.77 -1.47 3.64
CA ILE A 273 13.12 -1.18 3.18
C ILE A 273 13.04 -0.32 1.93
N PRO A 274 13.56 0.93 1.94
CA PRO A 274 13.36 1.93 0.89
C PRO A 274 14.30 1.71 -0.31
N VAL A 275 14.24 0.53 -0.92
CA VAL A 275 14.96 0.26 -2.18
C VAL A 275 14.24 0.90 -3.36
N LYS A 276 14.99 1.24 -4.40
CA LYS A 276 14.48 1.58 -5.73
C LYS A 276 14.73 0.42 -6.67
N TRP A 277 14.01 0.36 -7.78
CA TRP A 277 14.18 -0.73 -8.75
C TRP A 277 15.65 -0.97 -9.17
N PRO A 278 16.47 0.05 -9.50
CA PRO A 278 17.87 -0.17 -9.84
C PRO A 278 18.69 -0.83 -8.71
N HIS A 279 18.26 -0.71 -7.44
CA HIS A 279 18.96 -1.29 -6.29
C HIS A 279 18.74 -2.81 -6.16
N ILE A 280 17.78 -3.37 -6.92
CA ILE A 280 17.38 -4.79 -6.83
C ILE A 280 17.10 -5.38 -8.21
N SER A 281 17.66 -4.82 -9.26
CA SER A 281 17.39 -5.19 -10.66
C SER A 281 17.70 -6.65 -11.01
N SER A 282 18.58 -7.30 -10.26
CA SER A 282 18.91 -8.73 -10.41
C SER A 282 18.00 -9.66 -9.58
N ALA A 283 17.08 -9.12 -8.77
CA ALA A 283 16.10 -9.94 -8.07
C ALA A 283 15.04 -10.47 -9.05
N ARG A 284 14.76 -11.77 -9.00
CA ARG A 284 13.73 -12.44 -9.82
C ARG A 284 12.50 -12.84 -9.02
N LEU A 285 12.65 -12.97 -7.72
CA LEU A 285 11.55 -13.18 -6.78
C LEU A 285 11.78 -12.30 -5.57
N ILE A 286 10.74 -11.60 -5.14
CA ILE A 286 10.75 -10.75 -3.97
C ILE A 286 9.77 -11.32 -2.95
N VAL A 287 10.21 -11.45 -1.72
CA VAL A 287 9.42 -11.97 -0.60
C VAL A 287 9.33 -10.91 0.49
N GLU A 288 8.11 -10.53 0.84
CA GLU A 288 7.82 -9.69 2.00
C GLU A 288 7.38 -10.59 3.16
N SER A 289 8.17 -10.64 4.21
CA SER A 289 7.90 -11.46 5.37
C SER A 289 7.41 -10.64 6.56
N ALA A 290 6.58 -11.25 7.40
CA ALA A 290 6.22 -10.70 8.70
C ALA A 290 7.15 -11.26 9.77
N LEU A 291 7.46 -10.45 10.80
CA LEU A 291 8.08 -10.88 12.04
C LEU A 291 7.07 -10.67 13.19
N ASP A 292 7.23 -11.40 14.30
CA ASP A 292 6.29 -11.33 15.42
C ASP A 292 6.05 -9.91 15.94
N ASN A 293 7.11 -9.10 15.96
CA ASN A 293 7.10 -7.70 16.42
C ASN A 293 7.11 -6.67 15.28
N TYR A 294 7.05 -7.11 14.01
CA TYR A 294 7.06 -6.23 12.84
C TYR A 294 6.17 -6.80 11.74
N ARG A 295 4.87 -6.58 11.88
CA ARG A 295 3.85 -7.00 10.90
C ARG A 295 3.40 -5.79 10.13
N ILE A 296 3.79 -5.70 8.89
CA ILE A 296 3.42 -4.62 7.97
C ILE A 296 2.58 -5.25 6.85
N GLU A 297 1.51 -4.57 6.48
CA GLU A 297 0.74 -4.99 5.32
C GLU A 297 1.58 -4.95 4.04
N PRO A 298 1.40 -5.94 3.15
CA PRO A 298 2.17 -6.05 1.90
C PRO A 298 2.08 -4.82 1.00
N SER A 299 3.05 -4.69 0.08
CA SER A 299 3.24 -3.56 -0.85
C SER A 299 2.20 -3.47 -1.96
N GLN A 300 0.94 -3.77 -1.72
CA GLN A 300 -0.10 -3.61 -2.75
C GLN A 300 -0.38 -2.13 -3.00
N GLY A 301 -0.55 -1.74 -4.27
CA GLY A 301 -0.92 -0.37 -4.66
C GLY A 301 0.23 0.60 -4.85
N THR A 302 1.46 0.18 -4.65
CA THR A 302 2.62 1.04 -4.90
C THR A 302 3.11 0.93 -6.35
N HIS A 303 3.76 1.96 -6.88
CA HIS A 303 4.47 1.87 -8.17
C HIS A 303 5.54 0.78 -8.17
N PHE A 304 6.18 0.56 -7.03
CA PHE A 304 7.14 -0.51 -6.86
C PHE A 304 6.50 -1.87 -7.16
N PHE A 305 5.36 -2.16 -6.55
CA PHE A 305 4.62 -3.40 -6.76
C PHE A 305 4.15 -3.58 -8.22
N GLN A 306 3.69 -2.49 -8.85
CA GLN A 306 3.25 -2.52 -10.25
C GLN A 306 4.40 -2.81 -11.22
N ASN A 307 5.57 -2.27 -10.92
CA ASN A 307 6.76 -2.52 -11.73
C ASN A 307 7.22 -3.99 -11.64
N LEU A 308 7.03 -4.67 -10.51
CA LEU A 308 7.39 -6.08 -10.38
C LEU A 308 6.74 -6.94 -11.48
N THR A 309 5.44 -6.75 -11.69
CA THR A 309 4.71 -7.52 -12.71
C THR A 309 5.15 -7.17 -14.12
N SER A 310 5.44 -5.91 -14.38
CA SER A 310 5.92 -5.44 -15.70
C SER A 310 7.31 -5.97 -16.04
N PHE A 311 8.14 -6.24 -15.03
CA PHE A 311 9.49 -6.78 -15.22
C PHE A 311 9.56 -8.31 -15.07
N GLY A 312 8.42 -8.99 -14.92
CA GLY A 312 8.38 -10.44 -14.77
C GLY A 312 9.03 -10.94 -13.49
N VAL A 313 8.99 -10.14 -12.42
CA VAL A 313 9.52 -10.50 -11.10
C VAL A 313 8.41 -11.11 -10.28
N GLY A 314 8.64 -12.33 -9.75
CA GLY A 314 7.72 -12.98 -8.83
C GLY A 314 7.67 -12.25 -7.48
N TYR A 315 6.51 -12.34 -6.83
CA TYR A 315 6.31 -11.72 -5.53
C TYR A 315 5.53 -12.64 -4.60
N PHE A 316 6.06 -12.84 -3.40
CA PHE A 316 5.49 -13.68 -2.35
C PHE A 316 5.33 -12.89 -1.05
N THR A 317 4.34 -13.28 -0.27
CA THR A 317 4.14 -12.76 1.08
C THR A 317 3.58 -13.82 2.02
#